data_6f279b3820e78886c45a6d9f9c7703b0
#
_entry.id   6f279b3820e78886c45a6d9f9c7703b0
#
_cell.length_a   1.000
_cell.length_b   1.000
_cell.length_c   1.000
_cell.angle_alpha   90.00
_cell.angle_beta   90.00
_cell.angle_gamma   90.00
#
_symmetry.space_group_name_H-M   'P 1'
#
loop_
_entity.id
_entity.type
_entity.pdbx_description
1 polymer ?
#
loop_
_entity_poly.entity_id
_entity_poly.type
_entity_poly.pdbx_seq_one_letter_code
_entity_poly.pdbx_strand_id
1 'polypeptide(L)'
;MRTDNEIMAVLFRVIREGLTAWGIDAEVQQSYQPTEQGAPLKATVLLHSIDSKRYGFPEDVSYFDELSSEMIKRESYWLERTYQVDALALQNPADSDALTAFDYVDRVAAIMQTGTVIEKLRAESIGILRVQPLRIGYVVDDQDKNEQVPSFDFTITYQQIILSTAEIVTDITAEIYEV
;
A
#
# COMPACT_ATOMS: atom_id res chain seq x y z
N MET A 1 -10.82 9.75 -6.22
CA MET A 1 -10.70 8.57 -5.32
C MET A 1 -9.58 7.69 -5.85
N ARG A 2 -8.52 7.43 -5.07
CA ARG A 2 -7.46 6.51 -5.50
C ARG A 2 -7.96 5.08 -5.46
N THR A 3 -7.70 4.33 -6.50
CA THR A 3 -7.98 2.90 -6.56
C THR A 3 -6.90 2.09 -5.85
N ASP A 4 -7.18 0.84 -5.52
CA ASP A 4 -6.19 -0.07 -4.97
C ASP A 4 -5.00 -0.27 -5.93
N ASN A 5 -5.30 -0.42 -7.21
CA ASN A 5 -4.29 -0.58 -8.26
C ASN A 5 -3.35 0.62 -8.38
N GLU A 6 -3.85 1.85 -8.21
CA GLU A 6 -2.99 3.04 -8.21
C GLU A 6 -2.01 3.04 -7.04
N ILE A 7 -2.47 2.66 -5.85
CA ILE A 7 -1.60 2.56 -4.67
C ILE A 7 -0.57 1.45 -4.86
N MET A 8 -1.01 0.28 -5.31
CA MET A 8 -0.11 -0.85 -5.59
C MET A 8 0.95 -0.48 -6.64
N ALA A 9 0.58 0.22 -7.71
CA ALA A 9 1.52 0.68 -8.73
C ALA A 9 2.60 1.61 -8.16
N VAL A 10 2.22 2.53 -7.25
CA VAL A 10 3.18 3.39 -6.57
C VAL A 10 4.12 2.58 -5.69
N LEU A 11 3.60 1.64 -4.89
CA LEU A 11 4.40 0.80 -4.01
C LEU A 11 5.37 -0.07 -4.82
N PHE A 12 4.91 -0.71 -5.90
CA PHE A 12 5.76 -1.50 -6.79
C PHE A 12 6.90 -0.68 -7.39
N ARG A 13 6.58 0.51 -7.88
CA ARG A 13 7.58 1.42 -8.45
C ARG A 13 8.65 1.76 -7.42
N VAL A 14 8.24 2.17 -6.23
CA VAL A 14 9.16 2.62 -5.18
C VAL A 14 10.04 1.48 -4.68
N ILE A 15 9.49 0.27 -4.47
CA ILE A 15 10.25 -0.91 -4.05
C ILE A 15 11.23 -1.31 -5.16
N ARG A 16 10.78 -1.38 -6.41
CA ARG A 16 11.64 -1.75 -7.56
C ARG A 16 12.79 -0.78 -7.74
N GLU A 17 12.52 0.52 -7.68
CA GLU A 17 13.56 1.54 -7.76
C GLU A 17 14.56 1.45 -6.61
N GLY A 18 14.08 1.14 -5.39
CA GLY A 18 14.93 0.92 -4.23
C GLY A 18 15.84 -0.30 -4.40
N LEU A 19 15.29 -1.44 -4.83
CA LEU A 19 16.07 -2.65 -5.12
C LEU A 19 17.12 -2.39 -6.21
N THR A 20 16.73 -1.74 -7.30
CA THR A 20 17.66 -1.37 -8.38
C THR A 20 18.77 -0.45 -7.91
N ALA A 21 18.46 0.54 -7.07
CA ALA A 21 19.47 1.44 -6.49
C ALA A 21 20.49 0.70 -5.59
N TRP A 22 20.12 -0.42 -5.03
CA TRP A 22 21.00 -1.29 -4.23
C TRP A 22 21.65 -2.40 -5.07
N GLY A 23 21.50 -2.40 -6.39
CA GLY A 23 22.05 -3.39 -7.30
C GLY A 23 21.41 -4.77 -7.20
N ILE A 24 20.16 -4.84 -6.73
CA ILE A 24 19.43 -6.10 -6.52
C ILE A 24 18.48 -6.33 -7.68
N ASP A 25 18.67 -7.44 -8.40
CA ASP A 25 17.76 -7.89 -9.47
C ASP A 25 16.69 -8.81 -8.88
N ALA A 26 15.50 -8.26 -8.65
CA ALA A 26 14.33 -9.00 -8.23
C ALA A 26 13.07 -8.46 -8.91
N GLU A 27 12.13 -9.34 -9.17
CA GLU A 27 10.80 -8.96 -9.62
C GLU A 27 9.95 -8.53 -8.43
N VAL A 28 9.04 -7.58 -8.64
CA VAL A 28 8.06 -7.16 -7.63
C VAL A 28 6.68 -7.42 -8.19
N GLN A 29 5.91 -8.27 -7.53
CA GLN A 29 4.62 -8.73 -8.01
C GLN A 29 3.57 -8.65 -6.89
N GLN A 30 2.30 -8.64 -7.28
CA GLN A 30 1.20 -8.82 -6.35
C GLN A 30 1.06 -10.31 -6.02
N SER A 31 0.91 -10.63 -4.74
CA SER A 31 0.71 -12.01 -4.26
C SER A 31 -0.71 -12.49 -4.56
N TYR A 32 -1.13 -12.44 -5.80
CA TYR A 32 -2.34 -13.10 -6.26
C TYR A 32 -1.92 -14.15 -7.27
N GLN A 33 -1.75 -15.37 -6.81
CA GLN A 33 -1.41 -16.47 -7.70
C GLN A 33 -2.68 -17.16 -8.23
N PRO A 34 -2.87 -17.19 -9.54
CA PRO A 34 -3.69 -18.23 -10.14
C PRO A 34 -3.03 -19.59 -9.80
N THR A 35 -3.83 -20.58 -9.45
CA THR A 35 -3.46 -21.89 -8.92
C THR A 35 -2.55 -22.77 -9.79
N GLU A 36 -1.98 -22.26 -10.89
CA GLU A 36 -1.20 -23.02 -11.87
C GLU A 36 0.18 -22.41 -12.19
N GLN A 37 0.64 -21.38 -11.48
CA GLN A 37 1.98 -20.85 -11.67
C GLN A 37 3.00 -21.67 -10.88
N GLY A 38 3.96 -22.27 -11.60
CA GLY A 38 5.14 -22.87 -10.99
C GLY A 38 6.00 -21.85 -10.23
N ALA A 39 7.01 -22.35 -9.49
CA ALA A 39 7.95 -21.48 -8.78
C ALA A 39 8.58 -20.47 -9.75
N PRO A 40 8.69 -19.19 -9.36
CA PRO A 40 9.29 -18.16 -10.21
C PRO A 40 10.76 -18.50 -10.49
N LEU A 41 11.19 -18.30 -11.74
CA LEU A 41 12.56 -18.55 -12.17
C LEU A 41 13.57 -17.52 -11.64
N LYS A 42 13.07 -16.35 -11.22
CA LYS A 42 13.84 -15.25 -10.64
C LYS A 42 13.40 -15.01 -9.21
N ALA A 43 14.29 -14.42 -8.43
CA ALA A 43 13.90 -13.91 -7.12
C ALA A 43 12.75 -12.92 -7.26
N THR A 44 11.70 -13.14 -6.50
CA THR A 44 10.45 -12.38 -6.59
C THR A 44 10.04 -11.90 -5.22
N VAL A 45 9.84 -10.60 -5.09
CA VAL A 45 9.23 -9.96 -3.93
C VAL A 45 7.73 -9.90 -4.17
N LEU A 46 6.97 -10.43 -3.24
CA LEU A 46 5.53 -10.48 -3.28
C LEU A 46 4.93 -9.46 -2.31
N LEU A 47 3.92 -8.75 -2.77
CA LEU A 47 3.21 -7.74 -1.98
C LEU A 47 1.71 -8.01 -2.02
N HIS A 48 1.07 -8.06 -0.85
CA HIS A 48 -0.39 -8.19 -0.76
C HIS A 48 -0.99 -7.37 0.37
N SER A 49 -2.20 -6.90 0.17
CA SER A 49 -2.96 -6.16 1.17
C SER A 49 -3.57 -7.14 2.16
N ILE A 50 -3.37 -6.90 3.46
CA ILE A 50 -3.89 -7.78 4.54
C ILE A 50 -4.94 -7.10 5.41
N ASP A 51 -4.92 -5.77 5.51
CA ASP A 51 -5.89 -5.04 6.33
C ASP A 51 -6.12 -3.62 5.78
N SER A 52 -7.32 -3.08 6.00
CA SER A 52 -7.68 -1.71 5.65
C SER A 52 -8.62 -1.14 6.69
N LYS A 53 -8.28 0.01 7.26
CA LYS A 53 -9.06 0.71 8.29
C LYS A 53 -9.32 2.15 7.87
N ARG A 54 -10.50 2.64 8.21
CA ARG A 54 -10.83 4.07 8.16
C ARG A 54 -10.62 4.66 9.54
N TYR A 55 -10.03 5.84 9.57
CA TYR A 55 -9.68 6.52 10.81
C TYR A 55 -10.53 7.77 11.00
N GLY A 56 -11.12 7.88 12.20
CA GLY A 56 -11.92 9.05 12.58
C GLY A 56 -13.24 9.20 11.82
N PHE A 57 -13.85 10.35 12.04
CA PHE A 57 -15.00 10.79 11.27
C PHE A 57 -14.56 11.49 9.99
N PRO A 58 -15.38 11.48 8.93
CA PRO A 58 -15.09 12.24 7.72
C PRO A 58 -14.99 13.74 8.07
N GLU A 59 -14.01 14.41 7.52
CA GLU A 59 -14.01 15.85 7.43
C GLU A 59 -15.00 16.23 6.31
N ASP A 60 -16.02 17.00 6.66
CA ASP A 60 -17.07 17.44 5.74
C ASP A 60 -16.94 18.94 5.54
N VAL A 61 -16.70 19.34 4.30
CA VAL A 61 -16.60 20.75 3.91
C VAL A 61 -17.45 20.98 2.69
N SER A 62 -18.35 21.96 2.77
CA SER A 62 -19.14 22.39 1.61
C SER A 62 -18.66 23.75 1.15
N TYR A 63 -18.49 23.92 -0.15
CA TYR A 63 -18.10 25.19 -0.75
C TYR A 63 -18.82 25.40 -2.09
N PHE A 64 -19.01 26.66 -2.45
CA PHE A 64 -19.57 27.02 -3.75
C PHE A 64 -18.46 27.06 -4.79
N ASP A 65 -18.63 26.30 -5.87
CA ASP A 65 -17.72 26.33 -7.02
C ASP A 65 -18.25 27.32 -8.06
N GLU A 66 -17.57 28.45 -8.21
CA GLU A 66 -17.96 29.52 -9.15
C GLU A 66 -17.92 29.05 -10.62
N LEU A 67 -17.07 28.08 -10.96
CA LEU A 67 -16.92 27.60 -12.34
C LEU A 67 -18.10 26.73 -12.77
N SER A 68 -18.56 25.85 -11.90
CA SER A 68 -19.71 25.00 -12.17
C SER A 68 -21.04 25.61 -11.72
N SER A 69 -21.01 26.69 -10.92
CA SER A 69 -22.16 27.29 -10.25
C SER A 69 -22.94 26.28 -9.37
N GLU A 70 -22.22 25.38 -8.73
CA GLU A 70 -22.77 24.34 -7.88
C GLU A 70 -22.20 24.39 -6.46
N MET A 71 -22.98 23.93 -5.50
CA MET A 71 -22.45 23.61 -4.16
C MET A 71 -21.76 22.24 -4.21
N ILE A 72 -20.47 22.23 -3.90
CA ILE A 72 -19.69 21.00 -3.82
C ILE A 72 -19.54 20.61 -2.35
N LYS A 73 -19.93 19.40 -2.04
CA LYS A 73 -19.66 18.73 -0.77
C LYS A 73 -18.42 17.87 -0.92
N ARG A 74 -17.42 18.15 -0.12
CA ARG A 74 -16.15 17.40 -0.05
C ARG A 74 -16.12 16.64 1.27
N GLU A 75 -16.14 15.33 1.20
CA GLU A 75 -15.90 14.45 2.33
C GLU A 75 -14.50 13.86 2.22
N SER A 76 -13.73 13.91 3.29
CA SER A 76 -12.39 13.34 3.32
C SER A 76 -12.20 12.39 4.48
N TYR A 77 -11.57 11.25 4.19
CA TYR A 77 -11.30 10.17 5.14
C TYR A 77 -9.82 9.85 5.15
N TRP A 78 -9.28 9.62 6.34
CA TRP A 78 -7.98 9.01 6.49
C TRP A 78 -8.13 7.49 6.47
N LEU A 79 -7.32 6.83 5.63
CA LEU A 79 -7.24 5.38 5.56
C LEU A 79 -5.86 4.92 5.97
N GLU A 80 -5.86 3.82 6.72
CA GLU A 80 -4.69 3.00 6.96
C GLU A 80 -4.85 1.71 6.18
N ARG A 81 -3.80 1.31 5.49
CA ARG A 81 -3.75 0.04 4.79
C ARG A 81 -2.46 -0.68 5.10
N THR A 82 -2.58 -1.91 5.53
CA THR A 82 -1.45 -2.76 5.86
C THR A 82 -1.19 -3.75 4.73
N TYR A 83 0.06 -3.81 4.35
CA TYR A 83 0.57 -4.74 3.34
C TYR A 83 1.55 -5.68 3.99
N GLN A 84 1.55 -6.92 3.55
CA GLN A 84 2.58 -7.89 3.84
C GLN A 84 3.52 -8.00 2.64
N VAL A 85 4.80 -8.08 2.93
CA VAL A 85 5.86 -8.37 1.96
C VAL A 85 6.47 -9.70 2.32
N ASP A 86 6.58 -10.57 1.34
CA ASP A 86 7.33 -11.80 1.38
C ASP A 86 8.20 -11.95 0.12
N ALA A 87 9.07 -12.93 0.07
CA ALA A 87 9.89 -13.18 -1.11
C ALA A 87 10.08 -14.67 -1.34
N LEU A 88 10.23 -14.99 -2.63
CA LEU A 88 10.63 -16.31 -3.11
C LEU A 88 11.99 -16.17 -3.79
N ALA A 89 12.95 -16.98 -3.40
CA ALA A 89 14.27 -17.05 -4.03
C ALA A 89 14.78 -18.48 -3.99
N LEU A 90 15.39 -18.91 -5.10
CA LEU A 90 16.05 -20.19 -5.15
C LEU A 90 17.26 -20.16 -4.22
N GLN A 91 17.31 -21.05 -3.24
CA GLN A 91 18.46 -21.16 -2.36
C GLN A 91 19.58 -21.91 -3.06
N ASN A 92 20.77 -21.32 -3.06
CA ASN A 92 21.99 -21.98 -3.51
C ASN A 92 23.04 -21.98 -2.38
N PRO A 93 23.07 -22.98 -1.52
CA PRO A 93 24.00 -23.03 -0.39
C PRO A 93 25.48 -23.10 -0.81
N ALA A 94 25.76 -23.42 -2.08
CA ALA A 94 27.13 -23.46 -2.61
C ALA A 94 27.66 -22.08 -3.00
N ASP A 95 26.80 -21.07 -3.10
CA ASP A 95 27.13 -19.71 -3.43
C ASP A 95 26.88 -18.80 -2.21
N SER A 96 27.93 -18.43 -1.51
CA SER A 96 27.85 -17.57 -0.33
C SER A 96 27.36 -16.15 -0.62
N ASP A 97 27.42 -15.74 -1.88
CA ASP A 97 27.01 -14.38 -2.30
C ASP A 97 25.56 -14.34 -2.82
N ALA A 98 24.94 -15.52 -2.99
CA ALA A 98 23.55 -15.62 -3.39
C ALA A 98 22.62 -15.14 -2.27
N LEU A 99 21.75 -14.18 -2.60
CA LEU A 99 20.77 -13.66 -1.66
C LEU A 99 19.66 -14.70 -1.42
N THR A 100 19.32 -14.89 -0.16
CA THR A 100 18.19 -15.73 0.26
C THR A 100 16.88 -14.95 0.24
N ALA A 101 15.76 -15.64 0.35
CA ALA A 101 14.44 -14.99 0.50
C ALA A 101 14.43 -14.02 1.69
N PHE A 102 15.12 -14.39 2.80
CA PHE A 102 15.25 -13.53 3.97
C PHE A 102 15.98 -12.22 3.64
N ASP A 103 17.09 -12.32 2.89
CA ASP A 103 17.87 -11.13 2.50
C ASP A 103 17.05 -10.17 1.63
N TYR A 104 16.21 -10.69 0.72
CA TYR A 104 15.33 -9.85 -0.10
C TYR A 104 14.30 -9.12 0.76
N VAL A 105 13.65 -9.83 1.68
CA VAL A 105 12.64 -9.24 2.57
C VAL A 105 13.25 -8.20 3.50
N ASP A 106 14.43 -8.49 4.10
CA ASP A 106 15.15 -7.55 4.97
C ASP A 106 15.53 -6.27 4.21
N ARG A 107 16.05 -6.41 3.00
CA ARG A 107 16.41 -5.27 2.16
C ARG A 107 15.20 -4.42 1.78
N VAL A 108 14.07 -5.04 1.45
CA VAL A 108 12.84 -4.28 1.17
C VAL A 108 12.38 -3.55 2.42
N ALA A 109 12.43 -4.17 3.60
CA ALA A 109 12.09 -3.51 4.86
C ALA A 109 12.98 -2.30 5.13
N ALA A 110 14.29 -2.43 4.90
CA ALA A 110 15.24 -1.33 5.02
C ALA A 110 14.98 -0.22 3.96
N ILE A 111 14.72 -0.59 2.70
CA ILE A 111 14.36 0.34 1.62
C ILE A 111 13.13 1.17 2.01
N MET A 112 12.07 0.54 2.52
CA MET A 112 10.84 1.22 2.93
C MET A 112 11.05 2.23 4.06
N GLN A 113 12.15 2.13 4.81
CA GLN A 113 12.51 3.07 5.88
C GLN A 113 13.48 4.16 5.43
N THR A 114 13.96 4.14 4.18
CA THR A 114 14.86 5.18 3.67
C THR A 114 14.14 6.51 3.49
N GLY A 115 14.86 7.62 3.77
CA GLY A 115 14.34 8.97 3.54
C GLY A 115 13.87 9.18 2.09
N THR A 116 14.61 8.66 1.12
CA THR A 116 14.27 8.77 -0.32
C THR A 116 12.92 8.12 -0.63
N VAL A 117 12.62 6.96 -0.08
CA VAL A 117 11.34 6.27 -0.28
C VAL A 117 10.21 7.02 0.42
N ILE A 118 10.45 7.48 1.65
CA ILE A 118 9.47 8.27 2.40
C ILE A 118 9.12 9.56 1.64
N GLU A 119 10.09 10.24 1.07
CA GLU A 119 9.86 11.45 0.26
C GLU A 119 9.08 11.16 -1.02
N LYS A 120 9.41 10.07 -1.74
CA LYS A 120 8.67 9.66 -2.94
C LYS A 120 7.22 9.32 -2.63
N LEU A 121 6.96 8.59 -1.56
CA LEU A 121 5.59 8.28 -1.13
C LEU A 121 4.84 9.53 -0.69
N ARG A 122 5.52 10.44 0.02
CA ARG A 122 4.93 11.72 0.45
C ARG A 122 4.56 12.60 -0.74
N ALA A 123 5.35 12.61 -1.80
CA ALA A 123 5.02 13.32 -3.05
C ALA A 123 3.73 12.77 -3.70
N GLU A 124 3.42 11.51 -3.45
CA GLU A 124 2.16 10.86 -3.86
C GLU A 124 1.07 10.97 -2.77
N SER A 125 1.24 11.81 -1.75
CA SER A 125 0.32 11.93 -0.61
C SER A 125 0.07 10.62 0.13
N ILE A 126 1.09 9.76 0.19
CA ILE A 126 1.10 8.51 0.94
C ILE A 126 2.12 8.64 2.08
N GLY A 127 1.70 8.37 3.30
CA GLY A 127 2.58 8.28 4.47
C GLY A 127 2.90 6.84 4.81
N ILE A 128 4.10 6.58 5.36
CA ILE A 128 4.41 5.32 6.04
C ILE A 128 4.16 5.54 7.53
N LEU A 129 3.25 4.75 8.08
CA LEU A 129 2.94 4.81 9.51
C LEU A 129 3.85 3.89 10.30
N ARG A 130 4.06 2.66 9.82
CA ARG A 130 4.83 1.63 10.52
C ARG A 130 5.42 0.64 9.53
N VAL A 131 6.65 0.19 9.82
CA VAL A 131 7.26 -1.02 9.27
C VAL A 131 7.47 -1.96 10.45
N GLN A 132 6.88 -3.15 10.39
CA GLN A 132 6.96 -4.13 11.47
C GLN A 132 8.25 -4.95 11.39
N PRO A 133 8.70 -5.57 12.49
CA PRO A 133 9.83 -6.49 12.48
C PRO A 133 9.58 -7.67 11.53
N LEU A 134 10.66 -8.17 10.94
CA LEU A 134 10.64 -9.40 10.15
C LEU A 134 10.26 -10.59 11.03
N ARG A 135 9.50 -11.49 10.43
CA ARG A 135 9.13 -12.79 11.02
C ARG A 135 9.43 -13.88 10.01
N ILE A 136 9.80 -15.03 10.52
CA ILE A 136 10.08 -16.22 9.72
C ILE A 136 8.93 -17.20 9.96
N GLY A 137 8.12 -17.39 8.93
CA GLY A 137 7.14 -18.45 8.87
C GLY A 137 7.76 -19.73 8.29
N TYR A 138 7.13 -20.86 8.53
CA TYR A 138 7.47 -22.14 7.90
C TYR A 138 6.24 -22.66 7.19
N VAL A 139 6.42 -23.05 5.95
CA VAL A 139 5.40 -23.72 5.15
C VAL A 139 5.94 -25.11 4.78
N VAL A 140 5.11 -26.10 4.88
CA VAL A 140 5.45 -27.44 4.41
C VAL A 140 5.14 -27.49 2.91
N ASP A 141 6.14 -27.80 2.10
CA ASP A 141 5.96 -27.96 0.66
C ASP A 141 5.27 -29.31 0.33
N ASP A 142 4.93 -29.51 -0.94
CA ASP A 142 4.30 -30.73 -1.44
C ASP A 142 5.21 -31.99 -1.30
N GLN A 143 6.46 -31.81 -0.88
CA GLN A 143 7.44 -32.88 -0.62
C GLN A 143 7.71 -33.09 0.87
N ASP A 144 6.83 -32.58 1.75
CA ASP A 144 6.99 -32.62 3.21
C ASP A 144 8.26 -31.92 3.75
N LYS A 145 8.81 -30.94 2.98
CA LYS A 145 9.94 -30.13 3.43
C LYS A 145 9.46 -28.82 4.02
N ASN A 146 10.11 -28.40 5.10
CA ASN A 146 9.86 -27.09 5.69
C ASN A 146 10.60 -26.02 4.90
N GLU A 147 9.86 -25.15 4.22
CA GLU A 147 10.40 -23.95 3.60
C GLU A 147 10.20 -22.74 4.51
N GLN A 148 11.24 -21.92 4.62
CA GLN A 148 11.16 -20.65 5.33
C GLN A 148 10.49 -19.59 4.43
N VAL A 149 9.43 -18.99 4.95
CA VAL A 149 8.76 -17.88 4.29
C VAL A 149 8.94 -16.61 5.16
N PRO A 150 10.03 -15.88 4.96
CA PRO A 150 10.26 -14.63 5.67
C PRO A 150 9.24 -13.60 5.21
N SER A 151 8.73 -12.79 6.14
CA SER A 151 7.78 -11.74 5.82
C SER A 151 7.87 -10.59 6.81
N PHE A 152 7.42 -9.41 6.40
CA PHE A 152 7.11 -8.30 7.29
C PHE A 152 5.88 -7.56 6.82
N ASP A 153 5.25 -6.84 7.75
CA ASP A 153 4.13 -5.98 7.42
C ASP A 153 4.54 -4.51 7.47
N PHE A 154 3.97 -3.71 6.60
CA PHE A 154 4.05 -2.27 6.71
C PHE A 154 2.69 -1.63 6.50
N THR A 155 2.45 -0.53 7.19
CA THR A 155 1.19 0.21 7.11
C THR A 155 1.44 1.57 6.48
N ILE A 156 0.64 1.89 5.47
CA ILE A 156 0.60 3.21 4.87
C ILE A 156 -0.66 3.96 5.28
N THR A 157 -0.58 5.28 5.20
CA THR A 157 -1.73 6.18 5.39
C THR A 157 -1.91 7.06 4.17
N TYR A 158 -3.15 7.30 3.78
CA TYR A 158 -3.50 8.23 2.72
C TYR A 158 -4.91 8.78 2.91
N GLN A 159 -5.17 9.93 2.29
CA GLN A 159 -6.48 10.55 2.34
C GLN A 159 -7.31 10.13 1.12
N GLN A 160 -8.55 9.73 1.37
CA GLN A 160 -9.55 9.50 0.35
C GLN A 160 -10.53 10.67 0.35
N ILE A 161 -10.74 11.27 -0.83
CA ILE A 161 -11.63 12.41 -1.01
C ILE A 161 -12.81 11.96 -1.88
N ILE A 162 -14.02 12.25 -1.42
CA ILE A 162 -15.27 12.05 -2.14
C ILE A 162 -15.85 13.44 -2.39
N LEU A 163 -16.15 13.73 -3.65
CA LEU A 163 -16.85 14.95 -4.05
C LEU A 163 -18.25 14.59 -4.48
N SER A 164 -19.23 15.33 -4.00
CA SER A 164 -20.63 15.24 -4.41
C SER A 164 -21.21 16.64 -4.57
N THR A 165 -22.22 16.78 -5.41
CA THR A 165 -22.98 18.02 -5.49
C THR A 165 -24.00 18.06 -4.35
N ALA A 166 -24.14 19.21 -3.71
CA ALA A 166 -25.18 19.47 -2.72
C ALA A 166 -26.26 20.35 -3.32
N GLU A 167 -27.49 20.14 -2.89
CA GLU A 167 -28.60 21.01 -3.31
C GLU A 167 -28.39 22.42 -2.74
N ILE A 168 -28.59 23.43 -3.60
CA ILE A 168 -28.60 24.82 -3.17
C ILE A 168 -29.97 25.15 -2.63
N VAL A 169 -30.06 25.59 -1.38
CA VAL A 169 -31.29 26.14 -0.82
C VAL A 169 -31.51 27.52 -1.43
N THR A 170 -32.41 27.61 -2.42
CA THR A 170 -32.70 28.86 -3.12
C THR A 170 -33.74 29.71 -2.42
N ASP A 171 -34.63 29.11 -1.61
CA ASP A 171 -35.71 29.80 -0.92
C ASP A 171 -35.81 29.37 0.54
N ILE A 172 -35.80 30.37 1.45
CA ILE A 172 -36.08 30.18 2.87
C ILE A 172 -37.38 30.89 3.19
N THR A 173 -38.45 30.16 3.45
CA THR A 173 -39.69 30.74 3.96
C THR A 173 -39.69 30.62 5.49
N ALA A 174 -39.64 31.77 6.18
CA ALA A 174 -39.77 31.82 7.64
C ALA A 174 -41.20 32.26 8.00
N GLU A 175 -41.96 31.42 8.65
CA GLU A 175 -43.21 31.80 9.28
C GLU A 175 -42.94 32.22 10.72
N ILE A 176 -43.24 33.49 11.04
CA ILE A 176 -43.13 34.01 12.41
C ILE A 176 -44.51 33.87 13.04
N TYR A 177 -44.62 33.00 14.02
CA TYR A 177 -45.80 32.92 14.86
C TYR A 177 -45.60 33.85 16.08
N GLU A 178 -46.46 34.85 16.20
CA GLU A 178 -46.61 35.63 17.44
C GLU A 178 -47.30 34.76 18.50
N VAL A 179 -46.69 34.61 19.68
CA VAL A 179 -47.26 33.90 20.84
C VAL A 179 -47.87 34.90 21.80
#